data_9293c8f6faef1c549c805d1155fa8254
#
_entry.id   9293c8f6faef1c549c805d1155fa8254
#
_cell.length_a   1.000
_cell.length_b   1.000
_cell.length_c   1.000
_cell.angle_alpha   90.00
_cell.angle_beta   90.00
_cell.angle_gamma   90.00
#
_symmetry.space_group_name_H-M   'P 1'
#
loop_
_entity.id
_entity.type
_entity.pdbx_description
1 polymer ?
#
loop_
_entity_poly.entity_id
_entity_poly.type
_entity_poly.pdbx_seq_one_letter_code
_entity_poly.pdbx_strand_id
1 'polypeptide(L)'
;DWLQRALVEADGDQERQMNALRDAHHSAVFRLLIADLDGRFTVERLADHLSALADAVLEEVLDLAWVSMTKKHCDRPKFAVIGYGKLGGKELGYDSDLDLVFIYDDPDLEADLTYSRLVRRMMSWLTIQTSSGKLFDVDLRLRPNGDSGLIVSSFDMFSRYQRNADGNGAWFWEHQALTRARFVAGDADVGKRFEDERREILMMPRTQDEARASVLEMRRKMLDGHPNRTALFDIKHDRGGMVDVE
;
A
#
# COMPACT_ATOMS: atom_id res chain seq x y z
N ASP A 1 24.05 2.61 -5.15
CA ASP A 1 25.26 2.03 -5.75
C ASP A 1 25.61 0.63 -5.30
N TRP A 2 25.58 0.32 -3.99
CA TRP A 2 25.87 -1.06 -3.54
C TRP A 2 24.75 -2.02 -3.93
N LEU A 3 23.49 -1.67 -3.70
CA LEU A 3 22.34 -2.50 -4.06
C LEU A 3 22.32 -2.80 -5.57
N GLN A 4 22.51 -1.80 -6.41
CA GLN A 4 22.53 -1.98 -7.87
C GLN A 4 23.65 -2.95 -8.31
N ARG A 5 24.85 -2.85 -7.70
CA ARG A 5 25.92 -3.82 -7.97
C ARG A 5 25.54 -5.23 -7.54
N ALA A 6 24.99 -5.38 -6.32
CA ALA A 6 24.58 -6.69 -5.81
C ALA A 6 23.48 -7.33 -6.67
N LEU A 7 22.53 -6.52 -7.19
CA LEU A 7 21.48 -6.99 -8.09
C LEU A 7 22.05 -7.41 -9.45
N VAL A 8 23.01 -6.65 -10.00
CA VAL A 8 23.69 -7.01 -11.25
C VAL A 8 24.51 -8.31 -11.09
N GLU A 9 25.24 -8.47 -9.97
CA GLU A 9 25.99 -9.69 -9.66
C GLU A 9 25.09 -10.90 -9.41
N ALA A 10 23.85 -10.68 -9.01
CA ALA A 10 22.82 -11.70 -8.79
C ALA A 10 21.91 -11.92 -10.01
N ASP A 11 22.23 -11.32 -11.17
CA ASP A 11 21.41 -11.42 -12.38
C ASP A 11 21.15 -12.88 -12.76
N GLY A 12 19.86 -13.19 -13.02
CA GLY A 12 19.39 -14.55 -13.30
C GLY A 12 19.18 -15.45 -12.05
N ASP A 13 19.56 -15.00 -10.85
CA ASP A 13 19.32 -15.71 -9.59
C ASP A 13 18.35 -14.91 -8.69
N GLN A 14 17.07 -15.25 -8.78
CA GLN A 14 16.01 -14.56 -8.07
C GLN A 14 16.19 -14.58 -6.54
N GLU A 15 16.67 -15.68 -5.96
CA GLU A 15 16.88 -15.79 -4.51
C GLU A 15 18.01 -14.85 -4.05
N ARG A 16 19.11 -14.79 -4.80
CA ARG A 16 20.20 -13.84 -4.51
C ARG A 16 19.75 -12.40 -4.64
N GLN A 17 18.95 -12.06 -5.66
CA GLN A 17 18.37 -10.73 -5.81
C GLN A 17 17.46 -10.38 -4.63
N MET A 18 16.57 -11.31 -4.22
CA MET A 18 15.73 -11.13 -3.04
C MET A 18 16.55 -10.89 -1.77
N ASN A 19 17.62 -11.64 -1.55
CA ASN A 19 18.48 -11.48 -0.40
C ASN A 19 19.22 -10.13 -0.43
N ALA A 20 19.77 -9.74 -1.58
CA ALA A 20 20.43 -8.44 -1.75
C ALA A 20 19.50 -7.26 -1.40
N LEU A 21 18.24 -7.31 -1.84
CA LEU A 21 17.26 -6.27 -1.54
C LEU A 21 16.92 -6.22 -0.04
N ARG A 22 16.78 -7.39 0.62
CA ARG A 22 16.53 -7.49 2.07
C ARG A 22 17.71 -6.95 2.89
N ASP A 23 18.93 -7.33 2.53
CA ASP A 23 20.15 -6.88 3.19
C ASP A 23 20.31 -5.36 3.08
N ALA A 24 19.97 -4.79 1.91
CA ALA A 24 19.96 -3.34 1.70
C ALA A 24 18.91 -2.64 2.56
N HIS A 25 17.68 -3.16 2.58
CA HIS A 25 16.58 -2.64 3.38
C HIS A 25 16.93 -2.69 4.88
N HIS A 26 17.33 -3.84 5.41
CA HIS A 26 17.68 -4.00 6.83
C HIS A 26 18.86 -3.12 7.23
N SER A 27 19.87 -2.98 6.36
CA SER A 27 20.99 -2.07 6.60
C SER A 27 20.54 -0.60 6.67
N ALA A 28 19.60 -0.19 5.81
CA ALA A 28 19.05 1.16 5.83
C ALA A 28 18.22 1.41 7.09
N VAL A 29 17.32 0.47 7.44
CA VAL A 29 16.52 0.53 8.69
C VAL A 29 17.42 0.60 9.92
N PHE A 30 18.48 -0.21 9.98
CA PHE A 30 19.43 -0.20 11.09
C PHE A 30 20.13 1.16 11.23
N ARG A 31 20.54 1.78 10.12
CA ARG A 31 21.14 3.14 10.16
C ARG A 31 20.14 4.20 10.65
N LEU A 32 18.87 4.10 10.23
CA LEU A 32 17.83 4.99 10.72
C LEU A 32 17.60 4.79 12.23
N LEU A 33 17.57 3.53 12.70
CA LEU A 33 17.44 3.21 14.13
C LEU A 33 18.57 3.81 14.97
N ILE A 34 19.82 3.69 14.53
CA ILE A 34 20.95 4.29 15.25
C ILE A 34 20.82 5.81 15.32
N ALA A 35 20.43 6.46 14.21
CA ALA A 35 20.25 7.91 14.17
C ALA A 35 19.07 8.38 15.03
N ASP A 36 18.01 7.58 15.12
CA ASP A 36 16.84 7.82 15.97
C ASP A 36 17.21 7.70 17.46
N LEU A 37 17.93 6.65 17.85
CA LEU A 37 18.43 6.46 19.23
C LEU A 37 19.40 7.58 19.64
N ASP A 38 20.17 8.14 18.69
CA ASP A 38 21.00 9.33 18.91
C ASP A 38 20.20 10.64 19.01
N GLY A 39 18.87 10.59 18.88
CA GLY A 39 17.99 11.75 18.93
C GLY A 39 18.11 12.71 17.73
N ARG A 40 18.55 12.21 16.57
CA ARG A 40 18.75 13.03 15.36
C ARG A 40 17.46 13.31 14.58
N PHE A 41 16.41 12.56 14.86
CA PHE A 41 15.13 12.68 14.17
C PHE A 41 14.02 13.03 15.14
N THR A 42 13.04 13.81 14.66
CA THR A 42 11.69 13.81 15.22
C THR A 42 10.94 12.58 14.68
N VAL A 43 9.85 12.19 15.34
CA VAL A 43 9.04 11.02 14.91
C VAL A 43 8.53 11.18 13.47
N GLU A 44 8.17 12.41 13.06
CA GLU A 44 7.70 12.71 11.71
C GLU A 44 8.82 12.53 10.67
N ARG A 45 10.03 13.01 10.96
CA ARG A 45 11.18 12.82 10.07
C ARG A 45 11.59 11.36 9.94
N LEU A 46 11.55 10.62 11.05
CA LEU A 46 11.80 9.18 11.00
C LEU A 46 10.77 8.48 10.11
N ALA A 47 9.49 8.78 10.30
CA ALA A 47 8.40 8.23 9.49
C ALA A 47 8.52 8.59 8.01
N ASP A 48 8.94 9.82 7.68
CA ASP A 48 9.25 10.21 6.30
C ASP A 48 10.39 9.38 5.69
N HIS A 49 11.47 9.13 6.45
CA HIS A 49 12.59 8.31 5.97
C HIS A 49 12.20 6.84 5.78
N LEU A 50 11.43 6.27 6.71
CA LEU A 50 10.94 4.89 6.59
C LEU A 50 9.97 4.76 5.40
N SER A 51 9.10 5.74 5.18
CA SER A 51 8.19 5.76 4.04
C SER A 51 8.95 5.90 2.72
N ALA A 52 9.95 6.76 2.63
CA ALA A 52 10.79 6.90 1.44
C ALA A 52 11.58 5.62 1.14
N LEU A 53 12.04 4.91 2.17
CA LEU A 53 12.68 3.60 2.01
C LEU A 53 11.70 2.55 1.48
N ALA A 54 10.47 2.52 2.00
CA ALA A 54 9.43 1.62 1.50
C ALA A 54 9.07 1.93 0.04
N ASP A 55 8.94 3.22 -0.32
CA ASP A 55 8.71 3.64 -1.71
C ASP A 55 9.81 3.11 -2.65
N ALA A 56 11.07 3.29 -2.27
CA ALA A 56 12.21 2.82 -3.07
C ALA A 56 12.24 1.28 -3.20
N VAL A 57 11.90 0.55 -2.13
CA VAL A 57 11.81 -0.90 -2.18
C VAL A 57 10.65 -1.36 -3.07
N LEU A 58 9.51 -0.70 -3.01
CA LEU A 58 8.34 -1.04 -3.84
C LEU A 58 8.62 -0.80 -5.33
N GLU A 59 9.31 0.28 -5.68
CA GLU A 59 9.75 0.55 -7.05
C GLU A 59 10.70 -0.53 -7.55
N GLU A 60 11.74 -0.88 -6.78
CA GLU A 60 12.70 -1.92 -7.15
C GLU A 60 12.05 -3.30 -7.26
N VAL A 61 11.12 -3.64 -6.34
CA VAL A 61 10.36 -4.90 -6.41
C VAL A 61 9.49 -4.96 -7.65
N LEU A 62 8.85 -3.84 -8.02
CA LEU A 62 8.06 -3.75 -9.24
C LEU A 62 8.91 -4.02 -10.47
N ASP A 63 10.06 -3.36 -10.58
CA ASP A 63 10.98 -3.52 -11.72
C ASP A 63 11.51 -4.96 -11.83
N LEU A 64 12.01 -5.53 -10.73
CA LEU A 64 12.51 -6.90 -10.70
C LEU A 64 11.41 -7.93 -11.00
N ALA A 65 10.22 -7.73 -10.44
CA ALA A 65 9.06 -8.58 -10.71
C ALA A 65 8.68 -8.51 -12.18
N TRP A 66 8.61 -7.31 -12.76
CA TRP A 66 8.28 -7.11 -14.18
C TRP A 66 9.32 -7.72 -15.10
N VAL A 67 10.61 -7.44 -14.88
CA VAL A 67 11.70 -7.98 -15.70
C VAL A 67 11.68 -9.52 -15.71
N SER A 68 11.43 -10.15 -14.57
CA SER A 68 11.41 -11.61 -14.43
C SER A 68 10.18 -12.30 -15.06
N MET A 69 9.19 -11.55 -15.53
CA MET A 69 8.01 -12.12 -16.21
C MET A 69 8.35 -12.52 -17.66
N THR A 70 8.03 -13.75 -18.02
CA THR A 70 8.27 -14.28 -19.38
C THR A 70 7.20 -13.91 -20.40
N LYS A 71 5.97 -13.67 -19.94
CA LYS A 71 4.83 -13.28 -20.79
C LYS A 71 4.37 -11.89 -20.41
N LYS A 72 4.62 -10.92 -21.26
CA LYS A 72 4.24 -9.52 -21.14
C LYS A 72 3.66 -9.06 -22.49
N HIS A 73 2.63 -8.20 -22.45
CA HIS A 73 2.05 -7.62 -23.64
C HIS A 73 2.64 -6.24 -23.99
N CYS A 74 3.48 -5.69 -23.10
CA CYS A 74 4.15 -4.40 -23.29
C CYS A 74 5.54 -4.39 -22.67
N ASP A 75 6.38 -3.42 -23.05
CA ASP A 75 7.74 -3.27 -22.51
C ASP A 75 7.75 -2.70 -21.10
N ARG A 76 6.88 -1.72 -20.82
CA ARG A 76 6.73 -1.10 -19.51
C ARG A 76 5.30 -1.23 -19.01
N PRO A 77 5.09 -1.57 -17.74
CA PRO A 77 3.75 -1.72 -17.19
C PRO A 77 3.06 -0.37 -17.02
N LYS A 78 1.85 -0.21 -17.53
CA LYS A 78 0.97 0.92 -17.23
C LYS A 78 0.24 0.65 -15.92
N PHE A 79 0.97 0.65 -14.84
CA PHE A 79 0.58 0.12 -13.54
C PHE A 79 1.07 1.03 -12.42
N ALA A 80 0.27 1.17 -11.37
CA ALA A 80 0.60 1.97 -10.20
C ALA A 80 0.38 1.19 -8.90
N VAL A 81 1.29 1.36 -7.97
CA VAL A 81 1.18 0.96 -6.58
C VAL A 81 0.70 2.18 -5.79
N ILE A 82 -0.43 2.02 -5.10
CA ILE A 82 -1.02 3.04 -4.25
C ILE A 82 -0.84 2.62 -2.80
N GLY A 83 -0.15 3.44 -2.03
CA GLY A 83 -0.02 3.28 -0.59
C GLY A 83 -1.19 3.92 0.14
N TYR A 84 -1.77 3.19 1.07
CA TYR A 84 -2.81 3.65 1.98
C TYR A 84 -2.30 3.67 3.42
N GLY A 85 -3.16 3.95 4.36
CA GLY A 85 -2.87 3.86 5.79
C GLY A 85 -1.60 4.62 6.19
N LYS A 86 -0.71 3.98 6.94
CA LYS A 86 0.54 4.60 7.42
C LYS A 86 1.51 4.91 6.29
N LEU A 87 1.60 4.05 5.27
CA LEU A 87 2.45 4.30 4.11
C LEU A 87 1.95 5.52 3.32
N GLY A 88 0.66 5.57 3.04
CA GLY A 88 0.05 6.68 2.31
C GLY A 88 0.18 8.01 3.05
N GLY A 89 -0.05 8.00 4.37
CA GLY A 89 0.09 9.17 5.25
C GLY A 89 1.51 9.54 5.60
N LYS A 90 2.52 8.77 5.18
CA LYS A 90 3.93 8.91 5.60
C LYS A 90 4.12 8.84 7.12
N GLU A 91 3.48 7.84 7.73
CA GLU A 91 3.45 7.61 9.17
C GLU A 91 4.01 6.23 9.54
N LEU A 92 4.91 5.65 8.69
CA LEU A 92 5.48 4.34 8.94
C LEU A 92 6.35 4.32 10.20
N GLY A 93 6.15 3.28 11.02
CA GLY A 93 7.09 2.84 12.05
C GLY A 93 7.93 1.67 11.57
N TYR A 94 8.87 1.21 12.42
CA TYR A 94 9.82 0.14 12.09
C TYR A 94 9.18 -1.20 11.73
N ASP A 95 8.04 -1.53 12.33
CA ASP A 95 7.33 -2.81 12.16
C ASP A 95 5.93 -2.58 11.57
N SER A 96 5.78 -1.55 10.74
CA SER A 96 4.52 -1.29 10.07
C SER A 96 4.34 -2.20 8.86
N ASP A 97 3.15 -2.76 8.73
CA ASP A 97 2.65 -3.34 7.49
C ASP A 97 2.42 -2.27 6.41
N LEU A 98 2.37 -2.71 5.17
CA LEU A 98 2.05 -1.85 4.02
C LEU A 98 0.62 -2.12 3.56
N ASP A 99 -0.24 -1.11 3.69
CA ASP A 99 -1.57 -1.11 3.07
C ASP A 99 -1.43 -0.73 1.59
N LEU A 100 -1.66 -1.67 0.68
CA LEU A 100 -1.44 -1.47 -0.76
C LEU A 100 -2.69 -1.72 -1.58
N VAL A 101 -2.88 -0.89 -2.61
CA VAL A 101 -3.85 -1.09 -3.69
C VAL A 101 -3.13 -0.98 -5.02
N PHE A 102 -3.46 -1.86 -5.96
CA PHE A 102 -2.83 -1.93 -7.27
C PHE A 102 -3.83 -1.54 -8.36
N ILE A 103 -3.41 -0.62 -9.23
CA ILE A 103 -4.24 -0.08 -10.30
C ILE A 103 -3.45 -0.13 -11.61
N TYR A 104 -4.12 -0.43 -12.71
CA TYR A 104 -3.54 -0.31 -14.05
C TYR A 104 -4.45 0.52 -14.99
N ASP A 105 -3.85 1.14 -15.98
CA ASP A 105 -4.53 1.90 -17.03
C ASP A 105 -4.06 1.46 -18.42
N ASP A 106 -4.51 0.27 -18.81
CA ASP A 106 -4.06 -0.39 -20.02
C ASP A 106 -5.26 -1.02 -20.75
N PRO A 107 -5.48 -0.66 -22.02
CA PRO A 107 -6.61 -1.15 -22.81
C PRO A 107 -6.41 -2.56 -23.36
N ASP A 108 -5.26 -3.20 -23.14
CA ASP A 108 -4.97 -4.53 -23.66
C ASP A 108 -5.89 -5.59 -23.03
N LEU A 109 -6.37 -6.53 -23.83
CA LEU A 109 -7.29 -7.59 -23.38
C LEU A 109 -6.65 -8.57 -22.39
N GLU A 110 -5.34 -8.69 -22.39
CA GLU A 110 -4.57 -9.53 -21.46
C GLU A 110 -4.09 -8.76 -20.22
N ALA A 111 -4.40 -7.46 -20.10
CA ALA A 111 -3.95 -6.60 -19.01
C ALA A 111 -4.29 -7.17 -17.63
N ASP A 112 -5.55 -7.55 -17.40
CA ASP A 112 -6.01 -8.15 -16.14
C ASP A 112 -5.16 -9.34 -15.71
N LEU A 113 -4.92 -10.27 -16.63
CA LEU A 113 -4.16 -11.48 -16.36
C LEU A 113 -2.68 -11.17 -16.10
N THR A 114 -2.12 -10.27 -16.90
CA THR A 114 -0.71 -9.87 -16.81
C THR A 114 -0.45 -9.15 -15.50
N TYR A 115 -1.25 -8.14 -15.16
CA TYR A 115 -1.07 -7.38 -13.91
C TYR A 115 -1.44 -8.19 -12.66
N SER A 116 -2.39 -9.11 -12.74
CA SER A 116 -2.64 -10.06 -11.64
C SER A 116 -1.43 -10.97 -11.37
N ARG A 117 -0.70 -11.39 -12.41
CA ARG A 117 0.55 -12.16 -12.25
C ARG A 117 1.67 -11.30 -11.67
N LEU A 118 1.77 -10.04 -12.13
CA LEU A 118 2.74 -9.07 -11.59
C LEU A 118 2.53 -8.88 -10.09
N VAL A 119 1.31 -8.56 -9.65
CA VAL A 119 1.00 -8.35 -8.24
C VAL A 119 1.34 -9.57 -7.39
N ARG A 120 0.94 -10.79 -7.83
CA ARG A 120 1.30 -12.01 -7.09
C ARG A 120 2.81 -12.20 -6.97
N ARG A 121 3.56 -11.82 -8.00
CA ARG A 121 5.02 -11.87 -7.97
C ARG A 121 5.60 -10.83 -7.02
N MET A 122 5.11 -9.59 -7.06
CA MET A 122 5.48 -8.54 -6.09
C MET A 122 5.20 -8.99 -4.65
N MET A 123 4.01 -9.58 -4.40
CA MET A 123 3.67 -10.12 -3.08
C MET A 123 4.66 -11.19 -2.62
N SER A 124 5.07 -12.08 -3.53
CA SER A 124 6.12 -13.08 -3.25
C SER A 124 7.44 -12.42 -2.83
N TRP A 125 7.88 -11.37 -3.54
CA TRP A 125 9.10 -10.63 -3.21
C TRP A 125 9.02 -9.94 -1.85
N LEU A 126 7.89 -9.35 -1.51
CA LEU A 126 7.69 -8.59 -0.28
C LEU A 126 7.57 -9.50 0.96
N THR A 127 6.83 -10.61 0.85
CA THR A 127 6.34 -11.36 2.02
C THR A 127 7.06 -12.69 2.29
N ILE A 128 7.73 -13.28 1.29
CA ILE A 128 8.43 -14.56 1.49
C ILE A 128 9.63 -14.38 2.43
N GLN A 129 9.73 -15.28 3.40
CA GLN A 129 10.90 -15.40 4.27
C GLN A 129 12.04 -16.07 3.52
N THR A 130 13.20 -15.41 3.44
CA THR A 130 14.45 -15.98 2.94
C THR A 130 15.51 -16.08 4.06
N SER A 131 16.73 -16.49 3.71
CA SER A 131 17.86 -16.46 4.67
C SER A 131 18.19 -15.06 5.18
N SER A 132 17.92 -14.02 4.39
CA SER A 132 18.09 -12.60 4.76
C SER A 132 16.80 -11.98 5.36
N GLY A 133 15.82 -12.76 5.72
CA GLY A 133 14.58 -12.27 6.35
C GLY A 133 13.44 -12.02 5.36
N LYS A 134 12.51 -11.18 5.77
CA LYS A 134 11.34 -10.70 5.02
C LYS A 134 11.46 -9.18 4.82
N LEU A 135 10.86 -8.63 3.74
CA LEU A 135 10.81 -7.18 3.54
C LEU A 135 9.69 -6.54 4.37
N PHE A 136 8.45 -6.87 4.05
CA PHE A 136 7.26 -6.28 4.68
C PHE A 136 6.14 -7.31 4.83
N ASP A 137 5.28 -7.10 5.81
CA ASP A 137 3.92 -7.59 5.78
C ASP A 137 3.08 -6.65 4.91
N VAL A 138 2.12 -7.21 4.18
CA VAL A 138 1.29 -6.45 3.24
C VAL A 138 -0.18 -6.74 3.49
N ASP A 139 -0.97 -5.67 3.62
CA ASP A 139 -2.43 -5.72 3.72
C ASP A 139 -3.05 -5.21 2.41
N LEU A 140 -3.93 -6.01 1.82
CA LEU A 140 -4.65 -5.68 0.59
C LEU A 140 -6.15 -5.43 0.81
N ARG A 141 -6.62 -5.37 2.06
CA ARG A 141 -8.06 -5.28 2.37
C ARG A 141 -8.71 -3.96 1.97
N LEU A 142 -7.91 -2.91 1.72
CA LEU A 142 -8.40 -1.60 1.27
C LEU A 142 -8.65 -1.52 -0.25
N ARG A 143 -8.44 -2.62 -0.99
CA ARG A 143 -8.80 -2.69 -2.42
C ARG A 143 -10.32 -2.73 -2.62
N PRO A 144 -10.83 -2.33 -3.80
CA PRO A 144 -12.26 -2.43 -4.12
C PRO A 144 -12.85 -3.81 -3.78
N ASN A 145 -13.97 -3.83 -3.06
CA ASN A 145 -14.63 -5.02 -2.51
C ASN A 145 -13.80 -5.84 -1.49
N GLY A 146 -12.74 -5.28 -0.93
CA GLY A 146 -11.94 -5.94 0.11
C GLY A 146 -11.44 -7.32 -0.31
N ASP A 147 -11.54 -8.31 0.57
CA ASP A 147 -11.02 -9.67 0.32
C ASP A 147 -11.75 -10.43 -0.79
N SER A 148 -12.97 -10.05 -1.14
CA SER A 148 -13.70 -10.64 -2.27
C SER A 148 -13.39 -9.98 -3.61
N GLY A 149 -12.67 -8.85 -3.61
CA GLY A 149 -12.31 -8.11 -4.81
C GLY A 149 -11.09 -8.66 -5.55
N LEU A 150 -10.88 -8.18 -6.77
CA LEU A 150 -9.70 -8.50 -7.57
C LEU A 150 -8.44 -7.99 -6.88
N ILE A 151 -7.33 -8.69 -7.06
CA ILE A 151 -6.02 -8.31 -6.49
C ILE A 151 -5.45 -7.04 -7.15
N VAL A 152 -5.87 -6.74 -8.35
CA VAL A 152 -5.57 -5.53 -9.13
C VAL A 152 -6.84 -5.07 -9.84
N SER A 153 -7.02 -3.77 -9.99
CA SER A 153 -8.18 -3.19 -10.68
C SER A 153 -7.75 -2.32 -11.85
N SER A 154 -8.52 -2.32 -12.94
CA SER A 154 -8.35 -1.26 -13.92
C SER A 154 -8.72 0.09 -13.31
N PHE A 155 -8.13 1.16 -13.82
CA PHE A 155 -8.45 2.51 -13.35
C PHE A 155 -9.94 2.80 -13.45
N ASP A 156 -10.59 2.41 -14.54
CA ASP A 156 -12.02 2.65 -14.74
C ASP A 156 -12.88 1.87 -13.72
N MET A 157 -12.53 0.63 -13.41
CA MET A 157 -13.22 -0.14 -12.35
C MET A 157 -13.03 0.53 -10.98
N PHE A 158 -11.82 0.97 -10.66
CA PHE A 158 -11.53 1.68 -9.43
C PHE A 158 -12.36 2.96 -9.31
N SER A 159 -12.37 3.82 -10.36
CA SER A 159 -13.14 5.06 -10.40
C SER A 159 -14.63 4.81 -10.22
N ARG A 160 -15.22 3.88 -10.98
CA ARG A 160 -16.64 3.52 -10.87
C ARG A 160 -17.00 3.02 -9.48
N TYR A 161 -16.16 2.18 -8.88
CA TYR A 161 -16.36 1.70 -7.52
C TYR A 161 -16.34 2.84 -6.50
N GLN A 162 -15.33 3.70 -6.56
CA GLN A 162 -15.20 4.83 -5.63
C GLN A 162 -16.31 5.86 -5.77
N ARG A 163 -16.84 6.06 -6.99
CA ARG A 163 -17.98 6.97 -7.25
C ARG A 163 -19.34 6.32 -6.98
N ASN A 164 -19.37 5.06 -6.58
CA ASN A 164 -20.60 4.29 -6.39
C ASN A 164 -21.52 4.31 -7.61
N ALA A 165 -20.95 4.27 -8.81
CA ALA A 165 -21.66 4.46 -10.08
C ALA A 165 -22.75 3.38 -10.31
N ASP A 166 -22.57 2.19 -9.78
CA ASP A 166 -23.45 1.04 -9.97
C ASP A 166 -24.30 0.70 -8.71
N GLY A 167 -24.24 1.55 -7.67
CA GLY A 167 -25.03 1.37 -6.43
C GLY A 167 -24.44 0.35 -5.44
N ASN A 168 -23.33 -0.32 -5.79
CA ASN A 168 -22.60 -1.28 -4.95
C ASN A 168 -21.12 -0.88 -4.79
N GLY A 169 -20.86 0.42 -4.73
CA GLY A 169 -19.52 0.99 -4.67
C GLY A 169 -19.03 1.22 -3.25
N ALA A 170 -18.00 2.05 -3.17
CA ALA A 170 -17.31 2.36 -1.94
C ALA A 170 -18.23 2.97 -0.88
N TRP A 171 -18.02 2.53 0.34
CA TRP A 171 -18.67 3.10 1.51
C TRP A 171 -18.00 4.43 1.91
N PHE A 172 -18.68 5.25 2.64
CA PHE A 172 -18.16 6.54 3.11
C PHE A 172 -16.81 6.42 3.84
N TRP A 173 -16.63 5.39 4.66
CA TRP A 173 -15.37 5.14 5.38
C TRP A 173 -14.20 4.76 4.46
N GLU A 174 -14.46 4.19 3.28
CA GLU A 174 -13.41 3.93 2.29
C GLU A 174 -12.89 5.25 1.69
N HIS A 175 -13.75 6.26 1.57
CA HIS A 175 -13.31 7.61 1.21
C HIS A 175 -12.47 8.26 2.32
N GLN A 176 -12.69 7.92 3.59
CA GLN A 176 -11.80 8.32 4.67
C GLN A 176 -10.41 7.71 4.47
N ALA A 177 -10.32 6.42 4.12
CA ALA A 177 -9.04 5.80 3.79
C ALA A 177 -8.31 6.47 2.61
N LEU A 178 -9.06 6.97 1.60
CA LEU A 178 -8.51 7.74 0.49
C LEU A 178 -7.83 9.05 0.91
N THR A 179 -8.19 9.65 2.04
CA THR A 179 -7.53 10.88 2.53
C THR A 179 -6.04 10.67 2.75
N ARG A 180 -5.65 9.45 3.12
CA ARG A 180 -4.28 9.02 3.39
C ARG A 180 -3.69 8.17 2.26
N ALA A 181 -4.33 8.09 1.11
CA ALA A 181 -3.81 7.37 -0.05
C ALA A 181 -2.89 8.25 -0.89
N ARG A 182 -1.85 7.67 -1.48
CA ARG A 182 -0.96 8.34 -2.44
C ARG A 182 -0.36 7.35 -3.42
N PHE A 183 0.04 7.86 -4.59
CA PHE A 183 0.90 7.13 -5.52
C PHE A 183 2.28 6.87 -4.88
N VAL A 184 2.79 5.65 -5.02
CA VAL A 184 4.06 5.22 -4.41
C VAL A 184 5.08 4.79 -5.46
N ALA A 185 4.69 3.92 -6.39
CA ALA A 185 5.62 3.33 -7.35
C ALA A 185 4.91 3.01 -8.68
N GLY A 186 5.66 2.94 -9.78
CA GLY A 186 5.20 2.52 -11.09
C GLY A 186 5.04 3.66 -12.09
N ASP A 187 4.08 3.54 -13.00
CA ASP A 187 3.87 4.51 -14.09
C ASP A 187 3.36 5.86 -13.55
N ALA A 188 4.11 6.92 -13.83
CA ALA A 188 3.83 8.26 -13.33
C ALA A 188 2.52 8.85 -13.90
N ASP A 189 2.12 8.48 -15.11
CA ASP A 189 0.88 8.98 -15.72
C ASP A 189 -0.33 8.30 -15.06
N VAL A 190 -0.25 7.00 -14.79
CA VAL A 190 -1.27 6.27 -14.01
C VAL A 190 -1.34 6.83 -12.59
N GLY A 191 -0.19 7.07 -11.96
CA GLY A 191 -0.09 7.70 -10.65
C GLY A 191 -0.73 9.09 -10.61
N LYS A 192 -0.43 9.94 -11.59
CA LYS A 192 -1.04 11.27 -11.71
C LYS A 192 -2.56 11.18 -11.89
N ARG A 193 -3.02 10.29 -12.76
CA ARG A 193 -4.45 10.06 -12.98
C ARG A 193 -5.15 9.61 -11.68
N PHE A 194 -4.51 8.77 -10.88
CA PHE A 194 -5.01 8.39 -9.57
C PHE A 194 -5.13 9.58 -8.62
N GLU A 195 -4.11 10.44 -8.53
CA GLU A 195 -4.14 11.60 -7.64
C GLU A 195 -5.21 12.63 -8.04
N ASP A 196 -5.42 12.82 -9.34
CA ASP A 196 -6.49 13.69 -9.85
C ASP A 196 -7.87 13.11 -9.51
N GLU A 197 -8.10 11.81 -9.74
CA GLU A 197 -9.34 11.10 -9.40
C GLU A 197 -9.60 11.11 -7.88
N ARG A 198 -8.58 10.83 -7.08
CA ARG A 198 -8.67 10.86 -5.61
C ARG A 198 -9.15 12.23 -5.12
N ARG A 199 -8.58 13.30 -5.67
CA ARG A 199 -8.99 14.67 -5.32
C ARG A 199 -10.45 14.93 -5.64
N GLU A 200 -10.90 14.53 -6.84
CA GLU A 200 -12.30 14.69 -7.25
C GLU A 200 -13.25 13.92 -6.33
N ILE A 201 -12.94 12.66 -6.00
CA ILE A 201 -13.75 11.84 -5.10
C ILE A 201 -13.84 12.48 -3.70
N LEU A 202 -12.73 12.95 -3.16
CA LEU A 202 -12.72 13.59 -1.84
C LEU A 202 -13.48 14.92 -1.81
N MET A 203 -13.57 15.61 -2.94
CA MET A 203 -14.33 16.87 -3.09
C MET A 203 -15.82 16.66 -3.44
N MET A 204 -16.28 15.42 -3.62
CA MET A 204 -17.70 15.15 -3.88
C MET A 204 -18.56 15.73 -2.74
N PRO A 205 -19.67 16.42 -3.08
CA PRO A 205 -20.58 16.97 -2.06
C PRO A 205 -21.15 15.88 -1.15
N ARG A 206 -21.11 16.13 0.16
CA ARG A 206 -21.69 15.27 1.21
C ARG A 206 -22.39 16.14 2.22
N THR A 207 -23.55 15.72 2.71
CA THR A 207 -24.19 16.41 3.82
C THR A 207 -23.51 16.03 5.14
N GLN A 208 -23.48 16.95 6.09
CA GLN A 208 -22.90 16.72 7.40
C GLN A 208 -23.63 15.58 8.15
N ASP A 209 -24.95 15.51 8.00
CA ASP A 209 -25.77 14.50 8.68
C ASP A 209 -25.50 13.09 8.12
N GLU A 210 -25.38 12.93 6.79
CA GLU A 210 -25.01 11.66 6.16
C GLU A 210 -23.59 11.20 6.58
N ALA A 211 -22.64 12.13 6.56
CA ALA A 211 -21.28 11.85 6.99
C ALA A 211 -21.24 11.38 8.44
N ARG A 212 -21.92 12.10 9.34
CA ARG A 212 -21.99 11.75 10.76
C ARG A 212 -22.67 10.39 10.99
N ALA A 213 -23.78 10.12 10.32
CA ALA A 213 -24.48 8.85 10.44
C ALA A 213 -23.60 7.68 10.01
N SER A 214 -22.91 7.82 8.87
CA SER A 214 -22.02 6.78 8.31
C SER A 214 -20.82 6.50 9.23
N VAL A 215 -20.19 7.54 9.78
CA VAL A 215 -19.07 7.39 10.72
C VAL A 215 -19.51 6.68 11.99
N LEU A 216 -20.64 7.08 12.58
CA LEU A 216 -21.16 6.47 13.80
C LEU A 216 -21.57 5.00 13.59
N GLU A 217 -22.16 4.67 12.44
CA GLU A 217 -22.51 3.30 12.08
C GLU A 217 -21.26 2.44 11.94
N MET A 218 -20.25 2.92 11.23
CA MET A 218 -18.99 2.19 11.06
C MET A 218 -18.30 1.99 12.40
N ARG A 219 -18.22 3.04 13.23
CA ARG A 219 -17.63 2.94 14.56
C ARG A 219 -18.32 1.87 15.42
N ARG A 220 -19.64 1.78 15.35
CA ARG A 220 -20.38 0.72 16.04
C ARG A 220 -20.03 -0.66 15.52
N LYS A 221 -19.97 -0.85 14.19
CA LYS A 221 -19.56 -2.12 13.58
C LYS A 221 -18.15 -2.53 14.01
N MET A 222 -17.21 -1.59 14.10
CA MET A 222 -15.85 -1.85 14.57
C MET A 222 -15.82 -2.29 16.04
N LEU A 223 -16.57 -1.64 16.92
CA LEU A 223 -16.68 -2.04 18.33
C LEU A 223 -17.28 -3.44 18.47
N ASP A 224 -18.35 -3.74 17.72
CA ASP A 224 -19.02 -5.03 17.76
C ASP A 224 -18.12 -6.16 17.18
N GLY A 225 -17.30 -5.83 16.17
CA GLY A 225 -16.35 -6.76 15.55
C GLY A 225 -15.09 -7.03 16.38
N HIS A 226 -14.70 -6.12 17.27
CA HIS A 226 -13.50 -6.21 18.10
C HIS A 226 -13.81 -6.00 19.59
N PRO A 227 -14.64 -6.86 20.20
CA PRO A 227 -14.98 -6.71 21.61
C PRO A 227 -13.75 -6.96 22.48
N ASN A 228 -13.39 -5.99 23.30
CA ASN A 228 -12.34 -6.17 24.30
C ASN A 228 -12.80 -7.16 25.37
N ARG A 229 -12.13 -8.31 25.44
CA ARG A 229 -12.41 -9.38 26.41
C ARG A 229 -11.45 -9.40 27.59
N THR A 230 -10.61 -8.38 27.70
CA THR A 230 -9.62 -8.25 28.76
C THR A 230 -10.01 -7.18 29.77
N ALA A 231 -9.36 -7.15 30.94
CA ALA A 231 -9.52 -6.08 31.93
C ALA A 231 -8.66 -4.84 31.62
N LEU A 232 -7.85 -4.89 30.53
CA LEU A 232 -6.97 -3.81 30.13
C LEU A 232 -7.65 -2.97 29.06
N PHE A 233 -7.39 -1.67 29.06
CA PHE A 233 -7.86 -0.74 28.04
C PHE A 233 -7.14 -1.02 26.69
N ASP A 234 -7.90 -1.31 25.64
CA ASP A 234 -7.37 -1.41 24.29
C ASP A 234 -7.25 0.00 23.71
N ILE A 235 -6.01 0.50 23.64
CA ILE A 235 -5.69 1.85 23.14
C ILE A 235 -6.23 2.08 21.72
N LYS A 236 -6.32 1.03 20.90
CA LYS A 236 -6.76 1.14 19.50
C LYS A 236 -8.29 1.14 19.40
N HIS A 237 -8.97 0.17 20.02
CA HIS A 237 -10.37 -0.13 19.70
C HIS A 237 -11.37 0.28 20.77
N ASP A 238 -10.98 0.40 22.04
CA ASP A 238 -11.92 0.78 23.09
C ASP A 238 -12.44 2.23 22.89
N ARG A 239 -13.58 2.53 23.52
CA ARG A 239 -14.15 3.89 23.45
C ARG A 239 -13.19 4.90 24.08
N GLY A 240 -12.87 5.95 23.32
CA GLY A 240 -11.86 6.93 23.68
C GLY A 240 -10.45 6.54 23.22
N GLY A 241 -10.29 5.41 22.50
CA GLY A 241 -9.04 4.99 21.88
C GLY A 241 -8.75 5.69 20.55
N MET A 242 -7.69 5.25 19.87
CA MET A 242 -7.18 5.89 18.64
C MET A 242 -8.24 5.96 17.52
N VAL A 243 -9.05 4.92 17.35
CA VAL A 243 -10.11 4.88 16.33
C VAL A 243 -11.20 5.94 16.55
N ASP A 244 -11.41 6.40 17.79
CA ASP A 244 -12.35 7.50 18.06
C ASP A 244 -11.78 8.87 17.69
N VAL A 245 -10.46 8.99 17.54
CA VAL A 245 -9.77 10.22 17.09
C VAL A 245 -9.69 10.27 15.57
N GLU A 246 -9.46 9.14 14.90
CA GLU A 246 -9.45 9.04 13.44
C GLU A 246 -10.82 9.29 12.81
#